data_efaf5701ef4edc06792e943d517c8b14
#
_entry.id   efaf5701ef4edc06792e943d517c8b14
#
_cell.length_a   1.000
_cell.length_b   1.000
_cell.length_c   1.000
_cell.angle_alpha   90.00
_cell.angle_beta   90.00
_cell.angle_gamma   90.00
#
_symmetry.space_group_name_H-M   'P 1'
#
loop_
_entity.id
_entity.type
_entity.pdbx_description
1 polymer ?
#
loop_
_entity_poly.entity_id
_entity_poly.type
_entity_poly.pdbx_seq_one_letter_code
_entity_poly.pdbx_strand_id
1 'polypeptide(L)'
;ERLDGSGYPAGLKGDEIHPYAQIVAIADVYDALPSERCYRKSLSNYNACKILKEDVQSGKLNSAYLSALLSNIAVYPNGIVVYLSDGTHGIVKAQNPDLLYQPVIRIIDDRDPDGKISVYDLDLATSSDVSIIEP
;
A
#
# COMPACT_ATOMS: atom_id res chain seq x y z
N GLU A 1 -20.76 9.93 3.43
CA GLU A 1 -21.54 8.75 3.84
C GLU A 1 -20.67 7.50 3.95
N ARG A 2 -21.07 6.55 4.78
CA ARG A 2 -20.42 5.25 4.97
C ARG A 2 -21.47 4.14 4.82
N LEU A 3 -21.08 2.98 4.27
CA LEU A 3 -22.03 1.89 4.00
C LEU A 3 -22.76 1.37 5.24
N ASP A 4 -22.15 1.50 6.41
CA ASP A 4 -22.75 1.12 7.71
C ASP A 4 -23.72 2.16 8.28
N GLY A 5 -23.87 3.31 7.62
CA GLY A 5 -24.72 4.40 8.06
C GLY A 5 -24.11 5.34 9.11
N SER A 6 -22.81 5.20 9.40
CA SER A 6 -22.09 6.06 10.36
C SER A 6 -21.68 7.43 9.78
N GLY A 7 -21.93 7.65 8.49
CA GLY A 7 -21.50 8.85 7.77
C GLY A 7 -22.48 10.01 7.87
N TYR A 8 -22.11 11.13 7.27
CA TYR A 8 -22.83 12.41 7.26
C TYR A 8 -23.14 12.82 5.82
N PRO A 9 -24.24 13.53 5.52
CA PRO A 9 -25.19 14.14 6.47
C PRO A 9 -26.40 13.29 6.82
N ALA A 10 -26.79 12.31 6.00
CA ALA A 10 -28.07 11.62 6.14
C ALA A 10 -27.97 10.24 6.82
N GLY A 11 -26.77 9.71 7.03
CA GLY A 11 -26.57 8.37 7.58
C GLY A 11 -27.10 7.26 6.67
N LEU A 12 -27.02 7.45 5.35
CA LEU A 12 -27.43 6.47 4.35
C LEU A 12 -26.64 5.17 4.47
N LYS A 13 -27.28 4.05 4.12
CA LYS A 13 -26.68 2.71 4.23
C LYS A 13 -26.65 2.00 2.88
N GLY A 14 -25.56 1.28 2.64
CA GLY A 14 -25.45 0.36 1.51
C GLY A 14 -25.86 0.98 0.19
N ASP A 15 -26.87 0.39 -0.45
CA ASP A 15 -27.37 0.78 -1.78
C ASP A 15 -28.12 2.13 -1.81
N GLU A 16 -28.43 2.70 -0.66
CA GLU A 16 -28.99 4.08 -0.59
C GLU A 16 -27.92 5.12 -0.98
N ILE A 17 -26.63 4.76 -0.87
CA ILE A 17 -25.50 5.64 -1.23
C ILE A 17 -25.22 5.47 -2.73
N HIS A 18 -25.28 6.56 -3.49
CA HIS A 18 -24.98 6.54 -4.90
C HIS A 18 -23.57 5.97 -5.17
N PRO A 19 -23.38 5.10 -6.19
CA PRO A 19 -22.07 4.49 -6.48
C PRO A 19 -20.92 5.48 -6.61
N TYR A 20 -21.14 6.65 -7.19
CA TYR A 20 -20.11 7.69 -7.31
C TYR A 20 -19.68 8.23 -5.94
N ALA A 21 -20.61 8.38 -4.99
CA ALA A 21 -20.29 8.78 -3.63
C ALA A 21 -19.46 7.70 -2.90
N GLN A 22 -19.71 6.43 -3.15
CA GLN A 22 -18.92 5.32 -2.61
C GLN A 22 -17.48 5.33 -3.15
N ILE A 23 -17.30 5.62 -4.45
CA ILE A 23 -15.98 5.76 -5.08
C ILE A 23 -15.23 6.95 -4.48
N VAL A 24 -15.90 8.10 -4.38
CA VAL A 24 -15.31 9.31 -3.79
C VAL A 24 -14.91 9.10 -2.33
N ALA A 25 -15.69 8.35 -1.56
CA ALA A 25 -15.36 8.03 -0.16
C ALA A 25 -14.03 7.28 -0.03
N ILE A 26 -13.75 6.35 -0.95
CA ILE A 26 -12.47 5.61 -0.98
C ILE A 26 -11.32 6.54 -1.40
N ALA A 27 -11.53 7.35 -2.44
CA ALA A 27 -10.53 8.30 -2.91
C ALA A 27 -10.19 9.36 -1.85
N ASP A 28 -11.19 9.84 -1.11
CA ASP A 28 -11.04 10.81 -0.04
C ASP A 28 -10.18 10.26 1.12
N VAL A 29 -10.42 9.03 1.55
CA VAL A 29 -9.58 8.38 2.56
C VAL A 29 -8.14 8.25 2.07
N TYR A 30 -7.95 7.85 0.81
CA TYR A 30 -6.62 7.70 0.22
C TYR A 30 -5.85 9.03 0.15
N ASP A 31 -6.55 10.13 -0.20
CA ASP A 31 -5.97 11.47 -0.36
C ASP A 31 -5.78 12.21 0.97
N ALA A 32 -6.57 11.89 1.99
CA ALA A 32 -6.58 12.59 3.28
C ALA A 32 -5.32 12.35 4.14
N LEU A 33 -4.47 11.39 3.79
CA LEU A 33 -3.23 11.17 4.52
C LEU A 33 -2.21 12.25 4.15
N PRO A 34 -1.62 12.96 5.15
CA PRO A 34 -0.74 14.09 4.88
C PRO A 34 0.43 13.69 3.99
N SER A 35 0.51 14.28 2.81
CA SER A 35 1.59 14.12 1.83
C SER A 35 2.80 14.96 2.27
N GLU A 36 3.39 14.63 3.42
CA GLU A 36 4.64 15.29 3.81
C GLU A 36 5.84 14.59 3.19
N ARG A 37 6.40 15.21 2.14
CA ARG A 37 7.70 14.97 1.51
C ARG A 37 7.89 13.64 0.80
N CYS A 38 8.61 13.67 -0.34
CA CYS A 38 8.95 12.54 -1.23
C CYS A 38 9.49 11.27 -0.52
N TYR A 39 10.04 11.42 0.66
CA TYR A 39 10.58 10.36 1.50
C TYR A 39 9.51 9.54 2.24
N ARG A 40 8.29 10.07 2.44
CA ARG A 40 7.20 9.44 3.17
C ARG A 40 6.00 9.02 2.31
N LYS A 41 6.06 9.26 0.99
CA LYS A 41 4.95 8.90 0.10
C LYS A 41 4.62 7.40 0.12
N SER A 42 5.62 6.56 0.29
CA SER A 42 5.43 5.12 0.34
C SER A 42 4.80 4.64 1.65
N LEU A 43 5.21 5.22 2.75
CA LEU A 43 4.61 5.00 4.06
C LEU A 43 3.15 5.44 4.04
N SER A 44 2.87 6.57 3.38
CA SER A 44 1.53 7.10 3.16
C SER A 44 0.67 6.14 2.34
N ASN A 45 1.17 5.59 1.23
CA ASN A 45 0.42 4.65 0.40
C ASN A 45 0.12 3.35 1.15
N TYR A 46 1.09 2.79 1.84
CA TYR A 46 0.90 1.60 2.66
C TYR A 46 -0.16 1.83 3.75
N ASN A 47 -0.03 2.92 4.50
CA ASN A 47 -0.96 3.26 5.57
C ASN A 47 -2.37 3.54 5.02
N ALA A 48 -2.49 4.23 3.89
CA ALA A 48 -3.77 4.44 3.23
C ALA A 48 -4.43 3.11 2.83
N CYS A 49 -3.68 2.21 2.23
CA CYS A 49 -4.17 0.88 1.85
C CYS A 49 -4.61 0.07 3.07
N LYS A 50 -3.88 0.16 4.18
CA LYS A 50 -4.22 -0.50 5.45
C LYS A 50 -5.53 0.01 6.01
N ILE A 51 -5.69 1.33 6.13
CA ILE A 51 -6.91 1.97 6.63
C ILE A 51 -8.10 1.61 5.74
N LEU A 52 -7.95 1.69 4.41
CA LEU A 52 -9.01 1.34 3.47
C LEU A 52 -9.45 -0.12 3.61
N LYS A 53 -8.53 -1.05 3.81
CA LYS A 53 -8.84 -2.47 4.05
C LYS A 53 -9.57 -2.67 5.37
N GLU A 54 -9.16 -2.01 6.43
CA GLU A 54 -9.84 -2.05 7.73
C GLU A 54 -11.27 -1.49 7.64
N ASP A 55 -11.46 -0.40 6.91
CA ASP A 55 -12.79 0.19 6.68
C ASP A 55 -13.70 -0.69 5.81
N VAL A 56 -13.16 -1.44 4.85
CA VAL A 56 -13.92 -2.46 4.12
C VAL A 56 -14.30 -3.62 5.03
N GLN A 57 -13.37 -4.13 5.83
CA GLN A 57 -13.63 -5.23 6.77
C GLN A 57 -14.68 -4.87 7.82
N SER A 58 -14.72 -3.61 8.25
CA SER A 58 -15.74 -3.11 9.19
C SER A 58 -17.06 -2.73 8.53
N GLY A 59 -17.21 -2.95 7.22
CA GLY A 59 -18.45 -2.69 6.49
C GLY A 59 -18.71 -1.22 6.14
N LYS A 60 -17.72 -0.35 6.23
CA LYS A 60 -17.87 1.09 5.95
C LYS A 60 -17.69 1.44 4.47
N LEU A 61 -16.86 0.69 3.75
CA LEU A 61 -16.51 0.94 2.36
C LEU A 61 -16.78 -0.27 1.45
N ASN A 62 -16.96 -0.03 0.16
CA ASN A 62 -17.24 -1.05 -0.84
C ASN A 62 -15.96 -1.80 -1.26
N SER A 63 -15.94 -3.13 -1.07
CA SER A 63 -14.78 -3.97 -1.37
C SER A 63 -14.43 -4.02 -2.85
N ALA A 64 -15.43 -4.01 -3.75
CA ALA A 64 -15.19 -4.04 -5.20
C ALA A 64 -14.50 -2.75 -5.69
N TYR A 65 -14.92 -1.61 -5.17
CA TYR A 65 -14.30 -0.32 -5.51
C TYR A 65 -12.90 -0.18 -4.91
N LEU A 66 -12.66 -0.72 -3.70
CA LEU A 66 -11.30 -0.79 -3.16
C LEU A 66 -10.40 -1.66 -4.04
N SER A 67 -10.85 -2.82 -4.48
CA SER A 67 -10.08 -3.70 -5.38
C SER A 67 -9.72 -2.99 -6.68
N ALA A 68 -10.65 -2.23 -7.26
CA ALA A 68 -10.38 -1.42 -8.45
C ALA A 68 -9.33 -0.33 -8.21
N LEU A 69 -9.34 0.35 -7.06
CA LEU A 69 -8.31 1.31 -6.70
C LEU A 69 -6.95 0.64 -6.56
N LEU A 70 -6.87 -0.46 -5.79
CA LEU A 70 -5.62 -1.16 -5.51
C LEU A 70 -4.96 -1.72 -6.77
N SER A 71 -5.73 -2.04 -7.82
CA SER A 71 -5.17 -2.47 -9.11
C SER A 71 -4.51 -1.33 -9.91
N ASN A 72 -4.73 -0.08 -9.52
CA ASN A 72 -4.23 1.11 -10.22
C ASN A 72 -3.19 1.91 -9.42
N ILE A 73 -2.93 1.53 -8.17
CA ILE A 73 -1.93 2.20 -7.33
C ILE A 73 -0.83 1.22 -6.91
N ALA A 74 0.37 1.74 -6.66
CA ALA A 74 1.45 0.96 -6.09
C ALA A 74 1.49 1.17 -4.56
N VAL A 75 1.43 0.07 -3.81
CA VAL A 75 1.62 0.09 -2.34
C VAL A 75 3.05 0.53 -2.02
N TYR A 76 4.01 -0.01 -2.77
CA TYR A 76 5.42 0.36 -2.72
C TYR A 76 5.85 0.89 -4.09
N PRO A 77 5.77 2.21 -4.33
CA PRO A 77 6.14 2.79 -5.63
C PRO A 77 7.60 2.55 -6.00
N ASN A 78 7.89 2.47 -7.30
CA ASN A 78 9.27 2.39 -7.80
C ASN A 78 10.10 3.58 -7.30
N GLY A 79 11.35 3.31 -6.93
CA GLY A 79 12.30 4.32 -6.49
C GLY A 79 12.29 4.61 -5.00
N ILE A 80 11.40 3.99 -4.20
CA ILE A 80 11.42 4.13 -2.74
C ILE A 80 12.37 3.15 -2.08
N VAL A 81 12.91 3.56 -0.95
CA VAL A 81 13.74 2.71 -0.08
C VAL A 81 12.83 1.87 0.81
N VAL A 82 13.13 0.59 0.91
CA VAL A 82 12.45 -0.38 1.78
C VAL A 82 13.47 -1.17 2.60
N TYR A 83 13.05 -1.61 3.77
CA TYR A 83 13.82 -2.48 4.65
C TYR A 83 13.17 -3.86 4.69
N LEU A 84 13.97 -4.91 4.72
CA LEU A 84 13.52 -6.28 4.62
C LEU A 84 13.70 -7.05 5.92
N SER A 85 12.92 -8.11 6.09
CA SER A 85 12.90 -8.94 7.30
C SER A 85 14.22 -9.68 7.57
N ASP A 86 15.06 -9.85 6.56
CA ASP A 86 16.40 -10.44 6.68
C ASP A 86 17.50 -9.43 7.09
N GLY A 87 17.13 -8.17 7.34
CA GLY A 87 18.04 -7.09 7.70
C GLY A 87 18.69 -6.37 6.53
N THR A 88 18.39 -6.74 5.29
CA THR A 88 18.82 -5.98 4.11
C THR A 88 17.93 -4.78 3.84
N HIS A 89 18.37 -3.89 2.99
CA HIS A 89 17.58 -2.79 2.47
C HIS A 89 17.78 -2.64 0.96
N GLY A 90 16.91 -1.91 0.31
CA GLY A 90 17.00 -1.72 -1.12
C GLY A 90 16.01 -0.70 -1.65
N ILE A 91 15.95 -0.62 -2.96
CA ILE A 91 15.08 0.30 -3.70
C ILE A 91 14.10 -0.52 -4.53
N VAL A 92 12.82 -0.19 -4.48
CA VAL A 92 11.81 -0.83 -5.33
C VAL A 92 12.12 -0.53 -6.79
N LYS A 93 12.36 -1.58 -7.57
CA LYS A 93 12.76 -1.51 -8.98
C LYS A 93 11.59 -1.67 -9.93
N ALA A 94 10.69 -2.62 -9.64
CA ALA A 94 9.57 -2.97 -10.50
C ALA A 94 8.40 -3.52 -9.69
N GLN A 95 7.19 -3.42 -10.25
CA GLN A 95 5.97 -3.94 -9.66
C GLN A 95 5.68 -5.36 -10.17
N ASN A 96 5.04 -6.17 -9.32
CA ASN A 96 4.38 -7.40 -9.73
C ASN A 96 2.85 -7.14 -9.76
N PRO A 97 2.20 -7.11 -10.93
CA PRO A 97 0.85 -6.55 -11.09
C PRO A 97 -0.22 -7.15 -10.17
N ASP A 98 -0.18 -8.45 -9.93
CA ASP A 98 -1.16 -9.15 -9.08
C ASP A 98 -0.71 -9.33 -7.63
N LEU A 99 0.51 -8.89 -7.30
CA LEU A 99 1.15 -9.08 -6.00
C LEU A 99 1.68 -7.75 -5.45
N LEU A 100 0.76 -6.86 -5.08
CA LEU A 100 1.03 -5.45 -4.74
C LEU A 100 2.00 -5.25 -3.57
N TYR A 101 2.10 -6.25 -2.67
CA TYR A 101 2.99 -6.22 -1.50
C TYR A 101 4.33 -6.94 -1.75
N GLN A 102 4.54 -7.46 -2.94
CA GLN A 102 5.70 -8.27 -3.31
C GLN A 102 6.38 -7.75 -4.60
N PRO A 103 6.90 -6.51 -4.57
CA PRO A 103 7.62 -5.95 -5.72
C PRO A 103 8.98 -6.59 -5.91
N VAL A 104 9.63 -6.28 -7.03
CA VAL A 104 11.04 -6.54 -7.27
C VAL A 104 11.88 -5.43 -6.63
N ILE A 105 12.87 -5.80 -5.82
CA ILE A 105 13.71 -4.87 -5.08
C ILE A 105 15.16 -5.03 -5.53
N ARG A 106 15.83 -3.92 -5.80
CA ARG A 106 17.28 -3.87 -5.92
C ARG A 106 17.88 -3.74 -4.54
N ILE A 107 18.43 -4.86 -4.05
CA ILE A 107 19.04 -4.97 -2.73
C ILE A 107 20.41 -4.31 -2.73
N ILE A 108 20.70 -3.60 -1.66
CA ILE A 108 22.02 -3.10 -1.30
C ILE A 108 22.39 -3.79 0.01
N ASP A 109 23.21 -4.81 -0.09
CA ASP A 109 23.66 -5.58 1.07
C ASP A 109 25.05 -5.09 1.49
N ASP A 110 25.07 -4.40 2.62
CA ASP A 110 26.27 -3.81 3.23
C ASP A 110 26.67 -4.50 4.55
N ARG A 111 26.13 -5.70 4.80
CA ARG A 111 26.36 -6.46 6.04
C ARG A 111 27.65 -7.23 6.06
N ASP A 112 28.43 -7.22 4.98
CA ASP A 112 29.70 -7.92 4.91
C ASP A 112 30.70 -7.34 5.93
N PRO A 113 31.29 -8.17 6.84
CA PRO A 113 32.26 -7.72 7.83
C PRO A 113 33.50 -7.04 7.24
N ASP A 114 33.87 -7.40 6.02
CA ASP A 114 34.99 -6.82 5.30
C ASP A 114 34.64 -5.52 4.55
N GLY A 115 33.39 -5.04 4.72
CA GLY A 115 32.90 -3.80 4.13
C GLY A 115 32.58 -3.90 2.64
N LYS A 116 32.43 -5.10 2.08
CA LYS A 116 32.04 -5.32 0.71
C LYS A 116 30.54 -5.10 0.54
N ILE A 117 30.17 -4.23 -0.37
CA ILE A 117 28.77 -4.00 -0.74
C ILE A 117 28.40 -4.92 -1.90
N SER A 118 27.32 -5.66 -1.75
CA SER A 118 26.72 -6.48 -2.81
C SER A 118 25.40 -5.87 -3.29
N VAL A 119 25.21 -5.82 -4.60
CA VAL A 119 23.98 -5.31 -5.23
C VAL A 119 23.39 -6.41 -6.11
N TYR A 120 22.12 -6.75 -5.87
CA TYR A 120 21.40 -7.76 -6.65
C TYR A 120 19.89 -7.48 -6.64
N ASP A 121 19.18 -8.06 -7.60
CA ASP A 121 17.74 -7.94 -7.66
C ASP A 121 17.06 -9.13 -6.96
N LEU A 122 16.09 -8.85 -6.12
CA LEU A 122 15.28 -9.83 -5.41
C LEU A 122 13.81 -9.63 -5.80
N ASP A 123 13.21 -10.66 -6.38
CA ASP A 123 11.77 -10.69 -6.64
C ASP A 123 11.04 -11.30 -5.45
N LEU A 124 10.29 -10.48 -4.71
CA LEU A 124 9.55 -10.94 -3.54
C LEU A 124 8.39 -11.88 -3.89
N ALA A 125 7.94 -11.90 -5.13
CA ALA A 125 6.92 -12.85 -5.60
C ALA A 125 7.43 -14.30 -5.60
N THR A 126 8.75 -14.49 -5.78
CA THR A 126 9.41 -15.80 -5.82
C THR A 126 10.17 -16.14 -4.54
N SER A 127 10.28 -15.20 -3.61
CA SER A 127 11.05 -15.32 -2.36
C SER A 127 10.13 -15.31 -1.16
N SER A 128 9.67 -16.48 -0.72
CA SER A 128 8.72 -16.62 0.38
C SER A 128 9.28 -16.29 1.77
N ASP A 129 10.60 -16.28 1.91
CA ASP A 129 11.28 -16.16 3.21
C ASP A 129 11.59 -14.72 3.62
N VAL A 130 11.42 -13.77 2.71
CA VAL A 130 11.76 -12.36 2.92
C VAL A 130 10.55 -11.49 2.62
N SER A 131 10.27 -10.53 3.48
CA SER A 131 9.18 -9.57 3.34
C SER A 131 9.65 -8.14 3.65
N ILE A 132 8.93 -7.16 3.12
CA ILE A 132 9.16 -5.76 3.49
C ILE A 132 8.67 -5.57 4.94
N ILE A 133 9.51 -4.94 5.76
CA ILE A 133 9.12 -4.57 7.13
C ILE A 133 8.12 -3.42 7.02
N GLU A 134 7.01 -3.54 7.74
CA GLU A 134 6.02 -2.47 7.85
C GLU A 134 6.66 -1.19 8.39
N PRO A 135 6.36 -0.05 7.79
CA PRO A 135 6.86 1.23 8.28
C PRO A 135 6.24 1.61 9.61
#